data_e0d6100404dfdd2e7c3ee3d8dbab0f9e
#
_entry.id   e0d6100404dfdd2e7c3ee3d8dbab0f9e
#
_cell.length_a   1.000
_cell.length_b   1.000
_cell.length_c   1.000
_cell.angle_alpha   90.00
_cell.angle_beta   90.00
_cell.angle_gamma   90.00
#
_symmetry.space_group_name_H-M   'P 1'
#
loop_
_entity.id
_entity.type
_entity.pdbx_description
1 polymer ?
#
loop_
_entity_poly.entity_id
_entity_poly.type
_entity_poly.pdbx_seq_one_letter_code
_entity_poly.pdbx_strand_id
1 'polypeptide(L)'
;MIVYWLLLLPTALFAYLVGSLDTLVLASNFVFHRNLRRLGDSRVWLSNFYRIYGIPGFVKLLIVELVRDALPILLGSVLLGIRGHADAGRAFAGFVLVLARLWPALYGFRGSDASIAFAVAAFAVEPSVGVAAAIIILAVIVVTRYISLGTTVGAAVSLLVAVLVIDDSLLLRLVLMTAGLVILRHIPSLVRLFRGNEPRLSFEKDITYKLDE
;
A
#
# COMPACT_ATOMS: atom_id res chain seq x y z
N MET A 1 18.30 13.46 22.63
CA MET A 1 18.44 13.38 21.15
C MET A 1 18.96 12.03 20.67
N ILE A 2 20.10 11.53 21.13
CA ILE A 2 20.70 10.25 20.65
C ILE A 2 19.72 9.07 20.74
N VAL A 3 18.94 8.93 21.82
CA VAL A 3 17.98 7.84 22.02
C VAL A 3 16.86 7.84 20.97
N TYR A 4 16.44 8.99 20.44
CA TYR A 4 15.44 9.03 19.36
C TYR A 4 15.99 8.44 18.07
N TRP A 5 17.22 8.75 17.70
CA TRP A 5 17.88 8.16 16.53
C TRP A 5 18.04 6.65 16.67
N LEU A 6 18.33 6.17 17.88
CA LEU A 6 18.44 4.73 18.18
C LEU A 6 17.11 3.99 18.01
N LEU A 7 15.96 4.66 18.15
CA LEU A 7 14.64 4.05 17.94
C LEU A 7 14.12 4.25 16.51
N LEU A 8 14.42 5.38 15.87
CA LEU A 8 14.02 5.66 14.49
C LEU A 8 14.72 4.74 13.49
N LEU A 9 16.00 4.46 13.67
CA LEU A 9 16.77 3.63 12.75
C LEU A 9 16.22 2.20 12.63
N PRO A 10 16.02 1.42 13.72
CA PRO A 10 15.43 0.08 13.62
C PRO A 10 13.99 0.13 13.10
N THR A 11 13.20 1.15 13.45
CA THR A 11 11.86 1.36 12.89
C THR A 11 11.91 1.54 11.39
N ALA A 12 12.79 2.42 10.89
CA ALA A 12 12.94 2.65 9.45
C ALA A 12 13.43 1.40 8.72
N LEU A 13 14.45 0.72 9.27
CA LEU A 13 15.02 -0.47 8.67
C LEU A 13 13.97 -1.58 8.55
N PHE A 14 13.24 -1.84 9.64
CA PHE A 14 12.20 -2.87 9.64
C PHE A 14 11.04 -2.51 8.70
N ALA A 15 10.55 -1.27 8.75
CA ALA A 15 9.48 -0.81 7.88
C ALA A 15 9.88 -0.87 6.40
N TYR A 16 11.13 -0.50 6.08
CA TYR A 16 11.64 -0.57 4.71
C TYR A 16 11.82 -2.00 4.22
N LEU A 17 12.37 -2.89 5.04
CA LEU A 17 12.53 -4.30 4.68
C LEU A 17 11.19 -4.98 4.44
N VAL A 18 10.23 -4.83 5.38
CA VAL A 18 8.89 -5.43 5.26
C VAL A 18 8.11 -4.81 4.09
N GLY A 19 8.17 -3.50 3.93
CA GLY A 19 7.52 -2.81 2.81
C GLY A 19 8.10 -3.20 1.44
N SER A 20 9.38 -3.52 1.39
CA SER A 20 10.05 -4.02 0.17
C SER A 20 9.65 -5.46 -0.20
N LEU A 21 9.07 -6.25 0.71
CA LEU A 21 8.65 -7.61 0.39
C LEU A 21 7.44 -7.61 -0.55
N ASP A 22 7.51 -8.40 -1.59
CA ASP A 22 6.41 -8.58 -2.53
C ASP A 22 5.33 -9.50 -1.92
N THR A 23 4.11 -9.01 -1.82
CA THR A 23 2.97 -9.78 -1.27
C THR A 23 2.70 -11.06 -2.04
N LEU A 24 2.92 -11.06 -3.37
CA LEU A 24 2.77 -12.27 -4.19
C LEU A 24 3.77 -13.35 -3.79
N VAL A 25 5.00 -12.97 -3.44
CA VAL A 25 6.01 -13.92 -2.95
C VAL A 25 5.61 -14.49 -1.60
N LEU A 26 5.15 -13.63 -0.69
CA LEU A 26 4.67 -14.08 0.63
C LEU A 26 3.47 -15.01 0.48
N ALA A 27 2.47 -14.61 -0.31
CA ALA A 27 1.28 -15.42 -0.55
C ALA A 27 1.63 -16.73 -1.26
N SER A 28 2.54 -16.72 -2.23
CA SER A 28 3.03 -17.92 -2.92
C SER A 28 3.59 -18.95 -1.96
N ASN A 29 4.44 -18.49 -1.03
CA ASN A 29 5.16 -19.38 -0.14
C ASN A 29 4.30 -19.88 1.04
N PHE A 30 3.52 -18.99 1.64
CA PHE A 30 2.85 -19.28 2.91
C PHE A 30 1.37 -19.65 2.79
N VAL A 31 0.69 -19.23 1.71
CA VAL A 31 -0.76 -19.42 1.59
C VAL A 31 -1.15 -20.35 0.44
N PHE A 32 -0.51 -20.20 -0.72
CA PHE A 32 -0.91 -20.93 -1.93
C PHE A 32 0.06 -22.04 -2.31
N HIS A 33 1.28 -22.05 -1.77
CA HIS A 33 2.35 -23.02 -2.06
C HIS A 33 2.62 -23.19 -3.58
N ARG A 34 2.42 -22.13 -4.36
CA ARG A 34 2.60 -22.08 -5.84
C ARG A 34 3.28 -20.78 -6.24
N ASN A 35 4.01 -20.80 -7.35
CA ASN A 35 4.71 -19.60 -7.85
C ASN A 35 3.74 -18.63 -8.56
N LEU A 36 3.16 -17.72 -7.81
CA LEU A 36 2.16 -16.76 -8.30
C LEU A 36 2.74 -15.68 -9.23
N ARG A 37 4.07 -15.47 -9.23
CA ARG A 37 4.72 -14.49 -10.12
C ARG A 37 4.65 -14.86 -11.61
N ARG A 38 4.46 -16.13 -11.91
CA ARG A 38 4.33 -16.63 -13.29
C ARG A 38 2.92 -16.54 -13.82
N LEU A 39 1.96 -16.16 -12.99
CA LEU A 39 0.55 -16.09 -13.35
C LEU A 39 0.19 -14.70 -13.88
N GLY A 40 0.01 -14.59 -15.19
CA GLY A 40 -0.51 -13.40 -15.85
C GLY A 40 0.47 -12.23 -16.03
N ASP A 41 -0.04 -11.07 -16.46
CA ASP A 41 0.73 -9.84 -16.62
C ASP A 41 1.03 -9.23 -15.24
N SER A 42 2.31 -9.10 -14.92
CA SER A 42 2.81 -8.56 -13.64
C SER A 42 2.33 -7.14 -13.29
N ARG A 43 1.75 -6.42 -14.25
CA ARG A 43 1.26 -5.05 -14.05
C ARG A 43 -0.12 -4.97 -13.40
N VAL A 44 -0.92 -6.03 -13.48
CA VAL A 44 -2.30 -6.07 -12.98
C VAL A 44 -2.51 -7.30 -12.08
N TRP A 45 -1.54 -7.54 -11.20
CA TRP A 45 -1.48 -8.73 -10.36
C TRP A 45 -2.75 -8.99 -9.53
N LEU A 46 -3.38 -7.93 -9.03
CA LEU A 46 -4.61 -8.04 -8.23
C LEU A 46 -5.78 -8.57 -9.06
N SER A 47 -5.91 -8.08 -10.30
CA SER A 47 -6.92 -8.54 -11.26
C SER A 47 -6.68 -9.99 -11.68
N ASN A 48 -5.44 -10.34 -12.02
CA ASN A 48 -5.08 -11.70 -12.40
C ASN A 48 -5.34 -12.68 -11.27
N PHE A 49 -5.04 -12.25 -10.05
CA PHE A 49 -5.28 -13.08 -8.86
C PHE A 49 -6.77 -13.36 -8.65
N TYR A 50 -7.63 -12.35 -8.80
CA TYR A 50 -9.07 -12.50 -8.74
C TYR A 50 -9.59 -13.41 -9.86
N ARG A 51 -9.06 -13.30 -11.08
CA ARG A 51 -9.48 -14.13 -12.23
C ARG A 51 -9.19 -15.62 -11.99
N ILE A 52 -8.08 -15.95 -11.35
CA ILE A 52 -7.63 -17.34 -11.14
C ILE A 52 -8.28 -17.95 -9.88
N TYR A 53 -8.23 -17.23 -8.76
CA TYR A 53 -8.63 -17.76 -7.45
C TYR A 53 -10.00 -17.27 -6.97
N GLY A 54 -10.62 -16.34 -7.69
CA GLY A 54 -11.91 -15.76 -7.32
C GLY A 54 -11.88 -14.94 -6.03
N ILE A 55 -13.06 -14.66 -5.47
CA ILE A 55 -13.21 -13.88 -4.24
C ILE A 55 -12.44 -14.46 -3.05
N PRO A 56 -12.50 -15.79 -2.76
CA PRO A 56 -11.81 -16.34 -1.60
C PRO A 56 -10.29 -16.18 -1.67
N GLY A 57 -9.70 -16.37 -2.85
CA GLY A 57 -8.27 -16.16 -3.05
C GLY A 57 -7.87 -14.69 -2.90
N PHE A 58 -8.66 -13.80 -3.47
CA PHE A 58 -8.46 -12.36 -3.34
C PHE A 58 -8.49 -11.89 -1.87
N VAL A 59 -9.47 -12.37 -1.09
CA VAL A 59 -9.58 -12.05 0.35
C VAL A 59 -8.36 -12.54 1.12
N LYS A 60 -7.90 -13.77 0.86
CA LYS A 60 -6.69 -14.29 1.51
C LYS A 60 -5.46 -13.42 1.21
N LEU A 61 -5.30 -13.00 -0.04
CA LEU A 61 -4.19 -12.13 -0.44
C LEU A 61 -4.29 -10.76 0.22
N LEU A 62 -5.49 -10.19 0.27
CA LEU A 62 -5.74 -8.92 0.95
C LEU A 62 -5.39 -8.99 2.45
N ILE A 63 -5.75 -10.08 3.12
CA ILE A 63 -5.39 -10.30 4.53
C ILE A 63 -3.88 -10.36 4.71
N VAL A 64 -3.16 -11.10 3.85
CA VAL A 64 -1.69 -11.15 3.89
C VAL A 64 -1.09 -9.75 3.74
N GLU A 65 -1.63 -8.94 2.84
CA GLU A 65 -1.15 -7.59 2.61
C GLU A 65 -1.43 -6.66 3.80
N LEU A 66 -2.64 -6.71 4.35
CA LEU A 66 -3.01 -5.92 5.52
C LEU A 66 -2.15 -6.27 6.75
N VAL A 67 -1.95 -7.56 7.02
CA VAL A 67 -1.10 -8.03 8.14
C VAL A 67 0.35 -7.58 7.93
N ARG A 68 0.89 -7.78 6.73
CA ARG A 68 2.25 -7.34 6.40
C ARG A 68 2.44 -5.84 6.62
N ASP A 69 1.48 -5.02 6.16
CA ASP A 69 1.58 -3.56 6.24
C ASP A 69 1.36 -3.04 7.67
N ALA A 70 0.53 -3.72 8.47
CA ALA A 70 0.30 -3.36 9.87
C ALA A 70 1.52 -3.61 10.76
N LEU A 71 2.31 -4.68 10.51
CA LEU A 71 3.43 -5.08 11.37
C LEU A 71 4.46 -3.96 11.61
N PRO A 72 5.02 -3.29 10.59
CA PRO A 72 6.01 -2.22 10.80
C PRO A 72 5.40 -1.00 11.50
N ILE A 73 4.14 -0.70 11.25
CA ILE A 73 3.44 0.43 11.86
C ILE A 73 3.25 0.16 13.37
N LEU A 74 2.83 -1.06 13.74
CA LEU A 74 2.73 -1.48 15.13
C LEU A 74 4.08 -1.45 15.83
N LEU A 75 5.14 -1.97 15.18
CA LEU A 75 6.47 -1.92 15.75
C LEU A 75 6.94 -0.47 15.97
N GLY A 76 6.74 0.42 15.02
CA GLY A 76 7.06 1.84 15.16
C GLY A 76 6.30 2.49 16.30
N SER A 77 4.99 2.18 16.44
CA SER A 77 4.17 2.61 17.56
C SER A 77 4.73 2.18 18.92
N VAL A 78 5.12 0.90 19.03
CA VAL A 78 5.67 0.34 20.28
C VAL A 78 7.03 0.96 20.59
N LEU A 79 7.95 0.99 19.64
CA LEU A 79 9.32 1.49 19.87
C LEU A 79 9.34 2.96 20.28
N LEU A 80 8.63 3.82 19.55
CA LEU A 80 8.57 5.24 19.91
C LEU A 80 7.61 5.49 21.08
N GLY A 81 6.63 4.63 21.28
CA GLY A 81 5.71 4.65 22.42
C GLY A 81 6.40 4.51 23.77
N ILE A 82 7.55 3.81 23.86
CA ILE A 82 8.39 3.73 25.05
C ILE A 82 8.78 5.15 25.55
N ARG A 83 8.81 6.13 24.65
CA ARG A 83 9.14 7.53 24.93
C ARG A 83 7.93 8.48 24.86
N GLY A 84 6.70 7.94 24.83
CA GLY A 84 5.48 8.74 24.76
C GLY A 84 5.15 9.27 23.35
N HIS A 85 5.80 8.78 22.30
CA HIS A 85 5.61 9.24 20.92
C HIS A 85 5.08 8.15 19.98
N ALA A 86 4.11 7.37 20.44
CA ALA A 86 3.53 6.25 19.70
C ALA A 86 2.96 6.68 18.34
N ASP A 87 2.28 7.83 18.30
CA ASP A 87 1.66 8.36 17.08
C ASP A 87 2.70 8.77 16.05
N ALA A 88 3.77 9.45 16.48
CA ALA A 88 4.91 9.77 15.61
C ALA A 88 5.57 8.48 15.08
N GLY A 89 5.65 7.43 15.90
CA GLY A 89 6.14 6.11 15.51
C GLY A 89 5.29 5.47 14.41
N ARG A 90 3.97 5.51 14.54
CA ARG A 90 3.03 5.02 13.53
C ARG A 90 3.16 5.78 12.21
N ALA A 91 3.15 7.11 12.30
CA ALA A 91 3.26 7.98 11.13
C ALA A 91 4.57 7.80 10.39
N PHE A 92 5.69 7.73 11.13
CA PHE A 92 7.02 7.53 10.53
C PHE A 92 7.17 6.14 9.90
N ALA A 93 6.76 5.09 10.60
CA ALA A 93 6.82 3.73 10.07
C ALA A 93 5.92 3.57 8.83
N GLY A 94 4.72 4.17 8.84
CA GLY A 94 3.81 4.19 7.70
C GLY A 94 4.39 4.92 6.48
N PHE A 95 5.05 6.05 6.70
CA PHE A 95 5.77 6.79 5.65
C PHE A 95 6.87 5.94 5.01
N VAL A 96 7.73 5.32 5.84
CA VAL A 96 8.82 4.46 5.35
C VAL A 96 8.29 3.20 4.66
N LEU A 97 7.21 2.59 5.16
CA LEU A 97 6.53 1.46 4.53
C LEU A 97 6.07 1.80 3.12
N VAL A 98 5.36 2.91 2.95
CA VAL A 98 4.87 3.37 1.64
C VAL A 98 6.04 3.70 0.71
N LEU A 99 7.07 4.37 1.21
CA LEU A 99 8.29 4.64 0.45
C LEU A 99 8.93 3.34 -0.06
N ALA A 100 9.07 2.33 0.82
CA ALA A 100 9.63 1.03 0.47
C ALA A 100 8.78 0.27 -0.56
N ARG A 101 7.46 0.40 -0.50
CA ARG A 101 6.54 -0.19 -1.46
C ARG A 101 6.68 0.43 -2.85
N LEU A 102 6.83 1.75 -2.89
CA LEU A 102 6.98 2.49 -4.15
C LEU A 102 8.36 2.28 -4.78
N TRP A 103 9.42 2.15 -3.95
CA TRP A 103 10.81 2.00 -4.37
C TRP A 103 11.55 0.91 -3.56
N PRO A 104 11.20 -0.38 -3.76
CA PRO A 104 11.82 -1.48 -3.03
C PRO A 104 13.25 -1.76 -3.55
N ALA A 105 14.26 -1.65 -2.68
CA ALA A 105 15.64 -1.94 -3.06
C ALA A 105 15.83 -3.40 -3.48
N LEU A 106 15.11 -4.34 -2.85
CA LEU A 106 15.16 -5.77 -3.16
C LEU A 106 14.79 -6.11 -4.63
N TYR A 107 14.08 -5.20 -5.31
CA TYR A 107 13.63 -5.39 -6.70
C TYR A 107 14.12 -4.28 -7.63
N GLY A 108 15.31 -3.71 -7.35
CA GLY A 108 15.94 -2.69 -8.17
C GLY A 108 15.10 -1.41 -8.28
N PHE A 109 14.44 -1.02 -7.19
CA PHE A 109 13.60 0.17 -7.07
C PHE A 109 12.38 0.19 -8.02
N ARG A 110 11.98 -0.99 -8.52
CA ARG A 110 10.78 -1.18 -9.35
C ARG A 110 9.62 -1.63 -8.46
N GLY A 111 9.00 -0.67 -7.76
CA GLY A 111 7.88 -0.93 -6.87
C GLY A 111 6.55 -1.09 -7.60
N SER A 112 5.57 -1.52 -6.83
CA SER A 112 4.18 -1.73 -7.24
C SER A 112 3.27 -0.57 -6.79
N ASP A 113 1.97 -0.76 -6.97
CA ASP A 113 0.95 0.11 -6.40
C ASP A 113 0.98 0.05 -4.86
N ALA A 114 0.83 1.21 -4.23
CA ALA A 114 0.87 1.35 -2.77
C ALA A 114 -0.49 1.73 -2.16
N SER A 115 -1.61 1.51 -2.88
CA SER A 115 -2.95 1.92 -2.44
C SER A 115 -3.33 1.36 -1.07
N ILE A 116 -3.11 0.06 -0.87
CA ILE A 116 -3.43 -0.61 0.41
C ILE A 116 -2.48 -0.14 1.51
N ALA A 117 -1.16 -0.14 1.26
CA ALA A 117 -0.17 0.32 2.22
C ALA A 117 -0.43 1.78 2.65
N PHE A 118 -0.82 2.64 1.70
CA PHE A 118 -1.18 4.02 1.97
C PHE A 118 -2.44 4.13 2.84
N ALA A 119 -3.50 3.40 2.50
CA ALA A 119 -4.74 3.41 3.29
C ALA A 119 -4.50 2.91 4.72
N VAL A 120 -3.71 1.84 4.90
CA VAL A 120 -3.34 1.30 6.21
C VAL A 120 -2.48 2.30 7.00
N ALA A 121 -1.49 2.93 6.37
CA ALA A 121 -0.65 3.93 7.02
C ALA A 121 -1.46 5.15 7.45
N ALA A 122 -2.34 5.67 6.58
CA ALA A 122 -3.23 6.78 6.90
C ALA A 122 -4.20 6.44 8.03
N PHE A 123 -4.81 5.25 8.01
CA PHE A 123 -5.70 4.76 9.06
C PHE A 123 -5.01 4.64 10.42
N ALA A 124 -3.76 4.20 10.43
CA ALA A 124 -3.01 4.03 11.67
C ALA A 124 -2.63 5.36 12.33
N VAL A 125 -2.52 6.43 11.56
CA VAL A 125 -2.25 7.79 12.07
C VAL A 125 -3.55 8.45 12.52
N GLU A 126 -4.54 8.51 11.62
CA GLU A 126 -5.85 9.09 11.86
C GLU A 126 -6.91 8.26 11.14
N PRO A 127 -7.77 7.52 11.89
CA PRO A 127 -8.73 6.59 11.29
C PRO A 127 -9.66 7.24 10.27
N SER A 128 -10.09 8.48 10.50
CA SER A 128 -10.97 9.21 9.57
C SER A 128 -10.31 9.47 8.22
N VAL A 129 -9.01 9.79 8.21
CA VAL A 129 -8.20 9.98 6.98
C VAL A 129 -8.06 8.67 6.23
N GLY A 130 -7.74 7.58 6.94
CA GLY A 130 -7.57 6.26 6.34
C GLY A 130 -8.86 5.69 5.77
N VAL A 131 -9.97 5.83 6.50
CA VAL A 131 -11.30 5.39 6.03
C VAL A 131 -11.72 6.20 4.81
N ALA A 132 -11.56 7.53 4.82
CA ALA A 132 -11.85 8.36 3.66
C ALA A 132 -11.01 7.95 2.45
N ALA A 133 -9.70 7.75 2.63
CA ALA A 133 -8.82 7.25 1.57
C ALA A 133 -9.32 5.92 1.00
N ALA A 134 -9.57 4.92 1.87
CA ALA A 134 -10.00 3.59 1.46
C ALA A 134 -11.34 3.60 0.70
N ILE A 135 -12.34 4.35 1.19
CA ILE A 135 -13.65 4.47 0.54
C ILE A 135 -13.51 5.10 -0.85
N ILE A 136 -12.75 6.19 -0.96
CA ILE A 136 -12.59 6.89 -2.24
C ILE A 136 -11.76 6.04 -3.22
N ILE A 137 -10.67 5.41 -2.77
CA ILE A 137 -9.89 4.49 -3.60
C ILE A 137 -10.82 3.41 -4.17
N LEU A 138 -11.57 2.74 -3.30
CA LEU A 138 -12.46 1.66 -3.70
C LEU A 138 -13.58 2.15 -4.63
N ALA A 139 -14.26 3.24 -4.30
CA ALA A 139 -15.34 3.80 -5.11
C ALA A 139 -14.86 4.15 -6.52
N VAL A 140 -13.71 4.84 -6.64
CA VAL A 140 -13.16 5.21 -7.94
C VAL A 140 -12.71 3.97 -8.73
N ILE A 141 -12.09 2.96 -8.08
CA ILE A 141 -11.71 1.71 -8.75
C ILE A 141 -12.94 0.96 -9.26
N VAL A 142 -14.00 0.85 -8.47
CA VAL A 142 -15.23 0.14 -8.86
C VAL A 142 -15.90 0.81 -10.06
N VAL A 143 -15.98 2.14 -10.06
CA VAL A 143 -16.62 2.91 -11.15
C VAL A 143 -15.76 2.93 -12.41
N THR A 144 -14.47 3.22 -12.28
CA THR A 144 -13.59 3.49 -13.42
C THR A 144 -12.78 2.28 -13.89
N ARG A 145 -12.59 1.30 -13.02
CA ARG A 145 -11.73 0.12 -13.21
C ARG A 145 -10.24 0.45 -13.35
N TYR A 146 -9.79 1.64 -12.90
CA TYR A 146 -8.39 2.05 -12.89
C TYR A 146 -7.87 2.18 -11.47
N ILE A 147 -6.93 1.29 -11.09
CA ILE A 147 -6.33 1.30 -9.74
C ILE A 147 -5.54 2.59 -9.52
N SER A 148 -4.73 2.97 -10.50
CA SER A 148 -3.89 4.19 -10.42
C SER A 148 -4.70 5.46 -10.22
N LEU A 149 -5.88 5.57 -10.87
CA LEU A 149 -6.78 6.70 -10.70
C LEU A 149 -7.39 6.70 -9.28
N GLY A 150 -7.88 5.53 -8.85
CA GLY A 150 -8.44 5.38 -7.50
C GLY A 150 -7.44 5.77 -6.41
N THR A 151 -6.21 5.25 -6.50
CA THR A 151 -5.15 5.57 -5.54
C THR A 151 -4.81 7.06 -5.53
N THR A 152 -4.70 7.68 -6.70
CA THR A 152 -4.37 9.12 -6.80
C THR A 152 -5.48 9.99 -6.23
N VAL A 153 -6.73 9.72 -6.59
CA VAL A 153 -7.88 10.50 -6.09
C VAL A 153 -8.06 10.28 -4.58
N GLY A 154 -7.93 9.04 -4.11
CA GLY A 154 -7.98 8.74 -2.68
C GLY A 154 -6.88 9.44 -1.89
N ALA A 155 -5.64 9.47 -2.41
CA ALA A 155 -4.55 10.21 -1.80
C ALA A 155 -4.82 11.73 -1.78
N ALA A 156 -5.35 12.29 -2.86
CA ALA A 156 -5.70 13.71 -2.91
C ALA A 156 -6.83 14.07 -1.93
N VAL A 157 -7.87 13.25 -1.82
CA VAL A 157 -8.95 13.47 -0.85
C VAL A 157 -8.43 13.33 0.59
N SER A 158 -7.55 12.35 0.84
CA SER A 158 -6.96 12.19 2.17
C SER A 158 -6.12 13.38 2.63
N LEU A 159 -5.47 14.11 1.70
CA LEU A 159 -4.80 15.38 2.02
C LEU A 159 -5.77 16.41 2.58
N LEU A 160 -6.95 16.56 1.94
CA LEU A 160 -7.96 17.51 2.37
C LEU A 160 -8.51 17.14 3.75
N VAL A 161 -8.83 15.85 3.96
CA VAL A 161 -9.33 15.37 5.26
C VAL A 161 -8.27 15.55 6.34
N ALA A 162 -6.99 15.19 6.06
CA ALA A 162 -5.89 15.30 7.02
C ALA A 162 -5.70 16.75 7.52
N VAL A 163 -5.76 17.73 6.63
CA VAL A 163 -5.65 19.16 7.00
C VAL A 163 -6.79 19.61 7.90
N LEU A 164 -7.98 18.99 7.79
CA LEU A 164 -9.15 19.35 8.57
C LEU A 164 -9.19 18.68 9.96
N VAL A 165 -8.53 17.52 10.13
CA VAL A 165 -8.71 16.70 11.35
C VAL A 165 -7.43 16.45 12.14
N ILE A 166 -6.25 16.71 11.58
CA ILE A 166 -4.97 16.48 12.25
C ILE A 166 -4.41 17.81 12.76
N ASP A 167 -4.45 18.01 14.06
CA ASP A 167 -3.89 19.22 14.70
C ASP A 167 -2.37 19.15 14.89
N ASP A 168 -1.81 17.94 15.10
CA ASP A 168 -0.38 17.77 15.29
C ASP A 168 0.39 18.01 13.97
N SER A 169 1.25 19.03 13.99
CA SER A 169 2.00 19.47 12.81
C SER A 169 3.01 18.45 12.29
N LEU A 170 3.54 17.56 13.14
CA LEU A 170 4.45 16.49 12.72
C LEU A 170 3.67 15.38 12.01
N LEU A 171 2.58 14.93 12.61
CA LEU A 171 1.70 13.90 12.04
C LEU A 171 1.14 14.36 10.71
N LEU A 172 0.61 15.59 10.66
CA LEU A 172 0.11 16.18 9.42
C LEU A 172 1.17 16.17 8.32
N ARG A 173 2.38 16.67 8.60
CA ARG A 173 3.48 16.67 7.61
C ARG A 173 3.81 15.29 7.09
N LEU A 174 3.88 14.26 7.96
CA LEU A 174 4.18 12.90 7.56
C LEU A 174 3.06 12.32 6.67
N VAL A 175 1.79 12.58 6.98
CA VAL A 175 0.66 12.17 6.14
C VAL A 175 0.68 12.88 4.79
N LEU A 176 0.92 14.20 4.77
CA LEU A 176 1.03 14.98 3.53
C LEU A 176 2.19 14.48 2.65
N MET A 177 3.34 14.21 3.24
CA MET A 177 4.49 13.66 2.51
C MET A 177 4.17 12.28 1.93
N THR A 178 3.53 11.40 2.72
CA THR A 178 3.15 10.06 2.28
C THR A 178 2.17 10.12 1.10
N ALA A 179 1.12 10.91 1.21
CA ALA A 179 0.15 11.11 0.13
C ALA A 179 0.80 11.75 -1.11
N GLY A 180 1.66 12.75 -0.90
CA GLY A 180 2.42 13.39 -1.97
C GLY A 180 3.30 12.40 -2.74
N LEU A 181 4.03 11.51 -2.05
CA LEU A 181 4.83 10.45 -2.69
C LEU A 181 3.95 9.51 -3.53
N VAL A 182 2.78 9.12 -3.02
CA VAL A 182 1.84 8.26 -3.75
C VAL A 182 1.36 8.96 -5.02
N ILE A 183 0.95 10.22 -4.93
CA ILE A 183 0.50 11.00 -6.10
C ILE A 183 1.63 11.11 -7.13
N LEU A 184 2.83 11.52 -6.72
CA LEU A 184 3.99 11.67 -7.60
C LEU A 184 4.33 10.36 -8.33
N ARG A 185 4.27 9.24 -7.62
CA ARG A 185 4.55 7.91 -8.21
C ARG A 185 3.52 7.50 -9.26
N HIS A 186 2.29 7.98 -9.14
CA HIS A 186 1.21 7.64 -10.07
C HIS A 186 1.11 8.60 -11.28
N ILE A 187 1.88 9.68 -11.34
CA ILE A 187 1.90 10.60 -12.49
C ILE A 187 2.10 9.87 -13.84
N PRO A 188 3.08 8.94 -13.99
CA PRO A 188 3.24 8.21 -15.25
C PRO A 188 2.00 7.36 -15.61
N SER A 189 1.31 6.80 -14.62
CA SER A 189 0.07 6.04 -14.83
C SER A 189 -1.07 6.94 -15.30
N LEU A 190 -1.20 8.14 -14.71
CA LEU A 190 -2.18 9.13 -15.16
C LEU A 190 -1.91 9.58 -16.60
N VAL A 191 -0.64 9.79 -16.97
CA VAL A 191 -0.28 10.11 -18.37
C VAL A 191 -0.69 8.98 -19.32
N ARG A 192 -0.48 7.70 -18.94
CA ARG A 192 -0.94 6.55 -19.74
C ARG A 192 -2.47 6.50 -19.81
N LEU A 193 -3.16 6.86 -18.72
CA LEU A 193 -4.61 6.93 -18.67
C LEU A 193 -5.16 7.93 -19.68
N PHE A 194 -4.60 9.15 -19.72
CA PHE A 194 -4.99 10.18 -20.70
C PHE A 194 -4.69 9.77 -22.14
N ARG A 195 -3.70 8.91 -22.38
CA ARG A 195 -3.38 8.34 -23.68
C ARG A 195 -4.18 7.08 -24.03
N GLY A 196 -5.08 6.63 -23.15
CA GLY A 196 -5.88 5.42 -23.32
C GLY A 196 -5.11 4.10 -23.19
N ASN A 197 -3.87 4.13 -22.68
CA ASN A 197 -2.95 2.98 -22.59
C ASN A 197 -2.79 2.43 -21.15
N GLU A 198 -3.60 2.90 -20.20
CA GLU A 198 -3.56 2.37 -18.84
C GLU A 198 -4.38 1.07 -18.76
N PRO A 199 -3.83 -0.01 -18.15
CA PRO A 199 -4.53 -1.27 -18.02
C PRO A 199 -5.75 -1.16 -17.09
N ARG A 200 -6.87 -1.72 -17.52
CA ARG A 200 -8.12 -1.77 -16.72
C ARG A 200 -8.16 -3.03 -15.86
N LEU A 201 -8.73 -2.89 -14.68
CA LEU A 201 -9.06 -4.02 -13.83
C LEU A 201 -10.14 -4.88 -14.52
N SER A 202 -9.85 -6.16 -14.76
CA SER A 202 -10.84 -7.10 -15.30
C SER A 202 -11.33 -8.03 -14.18
N PHE A 203 -12.64 -8.20 -14.08
CA PHE A 203 -13.29 -9.12 -13.15
C PHE A 203 -13.75 -10.43 -13.83
N GLU A 204 -13.45 -10.62 -15.11
CA GLU A 204 -13.76 -11.86 -15.80
C GLU A 204 -12.89 -13.00 -15.26
N LYS A 205 -13.52 -14.13 -14.92
CA LYS A 205 -12.79 -15.34 -14.53
C LYS A 205 -12.12 -15.94 -15.75
N ASP A 206 -10.82 -16.15 -15.67
CA ASP A 206 -10.07 -16.86 -16.70
C ASP A 206 -10.05 -18.36 -16.36
N ILE A 207 -10.84 -19.13 -17.14
CA ILE A 207 -10.98 -20.57 -16.93
C ILE A 207 -9.80 -21.33 -17.58
N THR A 208 -9.06 -20.70 -18.49
CA THR A 208 -7.98 -21.35 -19.24
C THR A 208 -6.79 -21.76 -18.37
N TYR A 209 -6.52 -21.05 -17.29
CA TYR A 209 -5.46 -21.39 -16.33
C TYR A 209 -5.72 -22.64 -15.47
N LYS A 210 -6.93 -23.19 -15.51
CA LYS A 210 -7.27 -24.43 -14.79
C LYS A 210 -7.04 -25.70 -15.62
N LEU A 211 -6.74 -25.55 -16.90
CA LEU A 211 -6.58 -26.68 -17.82
C LEU A 211 -5.14 -27.17 -17.95
N ASP A 212 -4.16 -26.44 -17.36
CA ASP A 212 -2.74 -26.80 -17.42
C ASP A 212 -2.24 -27.45 -16.09
N GLU A 213 -3.14 -28.01 -15.29
CA GLU A 213 -2.91 -28.89 -14.15
C GLU A 213 -3.13 -30.34 -14.58
#